data_3d96ca533f7708a23ffb02e50845fd08
#
_entry.id   3d96ca533f7708a23ffb02e50845fd08
#
_cell.length_a   1.000
_cell.length_b   1.000
_cell.length_c   1.000
_cell.angle_alpha   90.00
_cell.angle_beta   90.00
_cell.angle_gamma   90.00
#
_symmetry.space_group_name_H-M   'P 1'
#
loop_
_entity.id
_entity.type
_entity.pdbx_description
1 polymer ?
#
loop_
_entity_poly.entity_id
_entity_poly.type
_entity_poly.pdbx_seq_one_letter_code
_entity_poly.pdbx_strand_id
1 'polypeptide(L)'
;IYGAIVVFSFTLYPYVYLICRTAFLNQSRSMFEVGRTLGLSQASIFLKLALPLVRPALIAGTMIVAMETLSDFGAVDHFAISTFTTGIFRTWYGMYDLTTAMQLSSMLLIFITFCLVIERTSRKNANYSTIGSNFKPTQVTRLGSFGSSVCFFVCFVPIFIGFILPILEILNWSLRFNTSFFNEQFFSISLNTVLLSILSA
;
A
#
# COMPACT_ATOMS: atom_id res chain seq x y z
N ILE A 1 18.27 -0.48 6.87
CA ILE A 1 16.90 -0.76 7.33
C ILE A 1 16.04 0.50 7.31
N TYR A 2 16.46 1.64 7.90
CA TYR A 2 15.66 2.88 7.94
C TYR A 2 15.29 3.39 6.54
N GLY A 3 16.20 3.33 5.57
CA GLY A 3 15.93 3.73 4.19
C GLY A 3 14.83 2.89 3.54
N ALA A 4 14.86 1.59 3.71
CA ALA A 4 13.83 0.69 3.19
C ALA A 4 12.45 0.97 3.85
N ILE A 5 12.41 1.20 5.17
CA ILE A 5 11.16 1.57 5.86
C ILE A 5 10.56 2.84 5.27
N VAL A 6 11.38 3.87 5.03
CA VAL A 6 10.92 5.12 4.42
C VAL A 6 10.37 4.87 3.02
N VAL A 7 11.12 4.15 2.17
CA VAL A 7 10.69 3.84 0.80
C VAL A 7 9.37 3.07 0.81
N PHE A 8 9.27 1.97 1.54
CA PHE A 8 8.04 1.18 1.61
C PHE A 8 6.86 1.98 2.16
N SER A 9 7.08 2.81 3.19
CA SER A 9 6.03 3.64 3.77
C SER A 9 5.45 4.62 2.75
N PHE A 10 6.30 5.30 1.97
CA PHE A 10 5.85 6.28 0.99
C PHE A 10 5.38 5.67 -0.34
N THR A 11 5.80 4.46 -0.67
CA THR A 11 5.39 3.78 -1.91
C THR A 11 4.11 2.97 -1.71
N LEU A 12 3.95 2.31 -0.54
CA LEU A 12 2.83 1.40 -0.29
C LEU A 12 1.66 2.04 0.48
N TYR A 13 1.79 3.29 0.98
CA TYR A 13 0.68 3.97 1.68
C TYR A 13 -0.63 4.03 0.87
N PRO A 14 -0.64 4.11 -0.49
CA PRO A 14 -1.89 4.20 -1.24
C PRO A 14 -2.80 3.00 -1.03
N TYR A 15 -2.26 1.81 -0.79
CA TYR A 15 -3.08 0.61 -0.51
C TYR A 15 -3.93 0.80 0.75
N VAL A 16 -3.31 1.22 1.85
CA VAL A 16 -4.02 1.49 3.11
C VAL A 16 -4.97 2.68 2.95
N TYR A 17 -4.50 3.74 2.30
CA TYR A 17 -5.29 4.95 2.07
C TYR A 17 -6.58 4.67 1.30
N LEU A 18 -6.51 3.97 0.17
CA LEU A 18 -7.67 3.69 -0.68
C LEU A 18 -8.71 2.83 0.05
N ILE A 19 -8.28 1.80 0.76
CA ILE A 19 -9.17 0.92 1.51
C ILE A 19 -9.81 1.66 2.68
N CYS A 20 -9.05 2.44 3.44
CA CYS A 20 -9.58 3.24 4.53
C CYS A 20 -10.51 4.34 4.01
N ARG A 21 -10.15 5.02 2.92
CA ARG A 21 -10.99 6.05 2.30
C ARG A 21 -12.36 5.50 1.90
N THR A 22 -12.40 4.36 1.24
CA THR A 22 -13.69 3.73 0.88
C THR A 22 -14.50 3.34 2.11
N ALA A 23 -13.85 2.83 3.16
CA ALA A 23 -14.52 2.49 4.41
C ALA A 23 -15.09 3.74 5.12
N PHE A 24 -14.36 4.86 5.14
CA PHE A 24 -14.86 6.13 5.69
C PHE A 24 -16.03 6.71 4.87
N LEU A 25 -15.95 6.63 3.54
CA LEU A 25 -17.02 7.12 2.66
C LEU A 25 -18.31 6.30 2.82
N ASN A 26 -18.21 5.03 3.18
CA ASN A 26 -19.35 4.14 3.40
C ASN A 26 -19.97 4.27 4.80
N GLN A 27 -19.43 5.12 5.67
CA GLN A 27 -20.04 5.38 6.98
C GLN A 27 -21.33 6.19 6.84
N SER A 28 -22.35 5.81 7.62
CA SER A 28 -23.62 6.51 7.60
C SER A 28 -23.52 7.90 8.24
N ARG A 29 -24.15 8.88 7.60
CA ARG A 29 -24.23 10.25 8.10
C ARG A 29 -24.93 10.31 9.46
N SER A 30 -25.94 9.48 9.71
CA SER A 30 -26.70 9.41 10.96
C SER A 30 -25.79 9.18 12.18
N MET A 31 -24.70 8.43 12.02
CA MET A 31 -23.73 8.20 13.10
C MET A 31 -23.06 9.49 13.57
N PHE A 32 -22.70 10.37 12.63
CA PHE A 32 -22.10 11.66 12.96
C PHE A 32 -23.13 12.63 13.57
N GLU A 33 -24.37 12.56 13.13
CA GLU A 33 -25.46 13.36 13.67
C GLU A 33 -25.79 12.94 15.10
N VAL A 34 -25.89 11.64 15.39
CA VAL A 34 -26.08 11.11 16.75
C VAL A 34 -24.91 11.50 17.66
N GLY A 35 -23.68 11.42 17.19
CA GLY A 35 -22.53 11.88 17.97
C GLY A 35 -22.62 13.37 18.36
N ARG A 36 -23.12 14.21 17.45
CA ARG A 36 -23.34 15.65 17.71
C ARG A 36 -24.49 15.90 18.68
N THR A 37 -25.59 15.18 18.58
CA THR A 37 -26.72 15.31 19.53
C THR A 37 -26.34 14.90 20.95
N LEU A 38 -25.35 13.98 21.08
CA LEU A 38 -24.77 13.60 22.36
C LEU A 38 -23.72 14.59 22.87
N GLY A 39 -23.51 15.72 22.21
CA GLY A 39 -22.57 16.76 22.62
C GLY A 39 -21.10 16.44 22.39
N LEU A 40 -20.79 15.39 21.60
CA LEU A 40 -19.40 15.02 21.32
C LEU A 40 -18.74 16.02 20.35
N SER A 41 -17.50 16.39 20.64
CA SER A 41 -16.69 17.20 19.71
C SER A 41 -16.37 16.39 18.43
N GLN A 42 -16.05 17.06 17.32
CA GLN A 42 -15.71 16.41 16.07
C GLN A 42 -14.54 15.43 16.20
N ALA A 43 -13.50 15.80 16.97
CA ALA A 43 -12.37 14.92 17.25
C ALA A 43 -12.78 13.68 18.05
N SER A 44 -13.68 13.84 19.03
CA SER A 44 -14.21 12.71 19.81
C SER A 44 -15.07 11.76 18.97
N ILE A 45 -15.89 12.29 18.06
CA ILE A 45 -16.67 11.51 17.11
C ILE A 45 -15.73 10.69 16.20
N PHE A 46 -14.70 11.34 15.67
CA PHE A 46 -13.70 10.65 14.83
C PHE A 46 -12.99 9.52 15.58
N LEU A 47 -12.43 9.80 16.76
CA LEU A 47 -11.62 8.82 17.50
C LEU A 47 -12.47 7.71 18.14
N LYS A 48 -13.67 8.03 18.63
CA LYS A 48 -14.50 7.07 19.39
C LYS A 48 -15.51 6.32 18.54
N LEU A 49 -15.93 6.89 17.41
CA LEU A 49 -16.95 6.28 16.54
C LEU A 49 -16.41 5.92 15.16
N ALA A 50 -15.87 6.89 14.42
CA ALA A 50 -15.47 6.68 13.03
C ALA A 50 -14.25 5.74 12.91
N LEU A 51 -13.21 5.97 13.69
CA LEU A 51 -11.97 5.19 13.64
C LEU A 51 -12.16 3.71 14.04
N PRO A 52 -12.89 3.36 15.12
CA PRO A 52 -13.15 1.96 15.45
C PRO A 52 -13.92 1.20 14.37
N LEU A 53 -14.84 1.85 13.65
CA LEU A 53 -15.55 1.21 12.55
C LEU A 53 -14.66 0.95 11.33
N VAL A 54 -13.60 1.74 11.13
CA VAL A 54 -12.65 1.56 10.03
C VAL A 54 -11.51 0.60 10.38
N ARG A 55 -11.37 0.18 11.64
CA ARG A 55 -10.31 -0.76 12.06
C ARG A 55 -10.18 -1.99 11.16
N PRO A 56 -11.26 -2.69 10.75
CA PRO A 56 -11.12 -3.86 9.88
C PRO A 56 -10.57 -3.51 8.49
N ALA A 57 -10.93 -2.35 7.96
CA ALA A 57 -10.40 -1.85 6.69
C ALA A 57 -8.91 -1.48 6.81
N LEU A 58 -8.53 -0.89 7.94
CA LEU A 58 -7.14 -0.56 8.24
C LEU A 58 -6.29 -1.83 8.38
N ILE A 59 -6.79 -2.84 9.08
CA ILE A 59 -6.11 -4.15 9.18
C ILE A 59 -5.97 -4.78 7.80
N ALA A 60 -7.02 -4.77 6.96
CA ALA A 60 -6.94 -5.31 5.61
C ALA A 60 -5.90 -4.59 4.76
N GLY A 61 -5.87 -3.25 4.79
CA GLY A 61 -4.89 -2.45 4.06
C GLY A 61 -3.45 -2.72 4.53
N THR A 62 -3.23 -2.78 5.84
CA THR A 62 -1.90 -3.10 6.39
C THR A 62 -1.45 -4.52 6.08
N MET A 63 -2.36 -5.49 6.01
CA MET A 63 -2.01 -6.86 5.61
C MET A 63 -1.60 -6.95 4.15
N ILE A 64 -2.26 -6.20 3.24
CA ILE A 64 -1.83 -6.13 1.83
C ILE A 64 -0.41 -5.56 1.74
N VAL A 65 -0.14 -4.45 2.45
CA VAL A 65 1.20 -3.87 2.51
C VAL A 65 2.23 -4.86 3.08
N ALA A 66 1.87 -5.59 4.14
CA ALA A 66 2.76 -6.60 4.72
C ALA A 66 3.08 -7.72 3.73
N MET A 67 2.10 -8.21 2.96
CA MET A 67 2.32 -9.23 1.92
C MET A 67 3.22 -8.70 0.81
N GLU A 68 2.98 -7.48 0.34
CA GLU A 68 3.81 -6.84 -0.68
C GLU A 68 5.25 -6.68 -0.21
N THR A 69 5.44 -6.19 1.01
CA THR A 69 6.78 -6.04 1.61
C THR A 69 7.49 -7.39 1.84
N LEU A 70 6.74 -8.43 2.24
CA LEU A 70 7.29 -9.78 2.42
C LEU A 70 7.70 -10.44 1.09
N SER A 71 7.04 -10.09 0.00
CA SER A 71 7.33 -10.61 -1.34
C SER A 71 8.38 -9.79 -2.09
N ASP A 72 8.72 -8.61 -1.58
CA ASP A 72 9.67 -7.74 -2.26
C ASP A 72 11.09 -8.31 -2.21
N PHE A 73 11.76 -8.26 -3.35
CA PHE A 73 13.16 -8.59 -3.50
C PHE A 73 13.99 -7.34 -3.85
N GLY A 74 13.49 -6.52 -4.76
CA GLY A 74 14.28 -5.45 -5.36
C GLY A 74 14.74 -4.37 -4.39
N ALA A 75 13.81 -3.83 -3.60
CA ALA A 75 14.16 -2.79 -2.65
C ALA A 75 15.00 -3.35 -1.48
N VAL A 76 14.64 -4.52 -0.94
CA VAL A 76 15.39 -5.10 0.19
C VAL A 76 16.81 -5.52 -0.20
N ASP A 77 17.03 -6.00 -1.42
CA ASP A 77 18.36 -6.34 -1.93
C ASP A 77 19.19 -5.08 -2.18
N HIS A 78 18.58 -4.02 -2.76
CA HIS A 78 19.23 -2.72 -2.94
C HIS A 78 19.72 -2.12 -1.61
N PHE A 79 18.96 -2.25 -0.53
CA PHE A 79 19.35 -1.82 0.81
C PHE A 79 20.23 -2.84 1.56
N ALA A 80 20.64 -3.92 0.92
CA ALA A 80 21.44 -5.00 1.50
C ALA A 80 20.81 -5.60 2.78
N ILE A 81 19.48 -5.70 2.82
CA ILE A 81 18.75 -6.26 3.95
C ILE A 81 18.52 -7.75 3.70
N SER A 82 18.94 -8.59 4.64
CA SER A 82 18.71 -10.03 4.56
C SER A 82 17.25 -10.34 4.95
N THR A 83 16.45 -10.77 3.98
CA THR A 83 15.06 -11.23 4.13
C THR A 83 14.94 -12.66 3.59
N PHE A 84 13.77 -13.29 3.77
CA PHE A 84 13.51 -14.59 3.16
C PHE A 84 13.63 -14.54 1.63
N THR A 85 13.11 -13.49 1.01
CA THR A 85 13.18 -13.30 -0.45
C THR A 85 14.62 -13.17 -0.94
N THR A 86 15.45 -12.33 -0.31
CA THR A 86 16.86 -12.24 -0.67
C THR A 86 17.61 -13.56 -0.41
N GLY A 87 17.26 -14.29 0.65
CA GLY A 87 17.79 -15.62 0.94
C GLY A 87 17.47 -16.63 -0.15
N ILE A 88 16.21 -16.66 -0.62
CA ILE A 88 15.76 -17.54 -1.72
C ILE A 88 16.56 -17.26 -2.99
N PHE A 89 16.67 -15.99 -3.39
CA PHE A 89 17.39 -15.61 -4.60
C PHE A 89 18.89 -15.88 -4.51
N ARG A 90 19.53 -15.60 -3.37
CA ARG A 90 20.96 -15.90 -3.16
C ARG A 90 21.25 -17.39 -3.20
N THR A 91 20.37 -18.22 -2.62
CA THR A 91 20.53 -19.67 -2.64
C THR A 91 20.32 -20.22 -4.05
N TRP A 92 19.31 -19.72 -4.75
CA TRP A 92 19.01 -20.18 -6.10
C TRP A 92 20.07 -19.76 -7.13
N TYR A 93 20.35 -18.45 -7.23
CA TYR A 93 21.26 -17.91 -8.25
C TYR A 93 22.73 -17.91 -7.81
N GLY A 94 23.01 -17.72 -6.51
CA GLY A 94 24.38 -17.62 -6.00
C GLY A 94 24.99 -18.98 -5.64
N MET A 95 24.20 -19.90 -5.09
CA MET A 95 24.66 -21.22 -4.67
C MET A 95 24.23 -22.34 -5.62
N TYR A 96 23.39 -22.06 -6.61
CA TYR A 96 22.78 -23.03 -7.53
C TYR A 96 22.06 -24.19 -6.81
N ASP A 97 21.62 -23.96 -5.57
CA ASP A 97 20.88 -24.96 -4.78
C ASP A 97 19.38 -24.68 -4.85
N LEU A 98 18.74 -25.27 -5.83
CA LEU A 98 17.29 -25.17 -6.03
C LEU A 98 16.51 -25.83 -4.89
N THR A 99 17.03 -26.90 -4.31
CA THR A 99 16.33 -27.65 -3.25
C THR A 99 16.16 -26.80 -2.00
N THR A 100 17.23 -26.18 -1.54
CA THR A 100 17.19 -25.28 -0.38
C THR A 100 16.37 -24.01 -0.68
N ALA A 101 16.45 -23.47 -1.90
CA ALA A 101 15.62 -22.33 -2.31
C ALA A 101 14.12 -22.66 -2.26
N MET A 102 13.71 -23.85 -2.71
CA MET A 102 12.33 -24.34 -2.61
C MET A 102 11.87 -24.51 -1.15
N GLN A 103 12.73 -25.01 -0.27
CA GLN A 103 12.41 -25.12 1.16
C GLN A 103 12.17 -23.75 1.79
N LEU A 104 13.04 -22.76 1.52
CA LEU A 104 12.86 -21.38 2.00
C LEU A 104 11.57 -20.75 1.45
N SER A 105 11.29 -20.96 0.16
CA SER A 105 10.07 -20.46 -0.47
C SER A 105 8.80 -21.07 0.16
N SER A 106 8.83 -22.38 0.47
CA SER A 106 7.70 -23.03 1.13
C SER A 106 7.47 -22.50 2.56
N MET A 107 8.55 -22.21 3.30
CA MET A 107 8.43 -21.58 4.63
C MET A 107 7.82 -20.19 4.53
N LEU A 108 8.25 -19.39 3.56
CA LEU A 108 7.68 -18.06 3.31
C LEU A 108 6.19 -18.17 2.95
N LEU A 109 5.82 -19.10 2.08
CA LEU A 109 4.43 -19.36 1.68
C LEU A 109 3.55 -19.73 2.88
N ILE A 110 4.04 -20.61 3.76
CA ILE A 110 3.33 -20.99 4.99
C ILE A 110 3.11 -19.76 5.87
N PHE A 111 4.13 -18.92 6.04
CA PHE A 111 4.04 -17.70 6.84
C PHE A 111 3.02 -16.71 6.26
N ILE A 112 3.05 -16.45 4.95
CA ILE A 112 2.09 -15.58 4.26
C ILE A 112 0.67 -16.15 4.39
N THR A 113 0.50 -17.46 4.20
CA THR A 113 -0.80 -18.12 4.34
C THR A 113 -1.34 -17.98 5.76
N PHE A 114 -0.49 -18.13 6.77
CA PHE A 114 -0.85 -17.91 8.18
C PHE A 114 -1.34 -16.48 8.43
N CYS A 115 -0.63 -15.48 7.91
CA CYS A 115 -1.05 -14.08 8.00
C CYS A 115 -2.40 -13.85 7.32
N LEU A 116 -2.65 -14.45 6.14
CA LEU A 116 -3.93 -14.40 5.43
C LEU A 116 -5.07 -15.00 6.24
N VAL A 117 -4.84 -16.14 6.88
CA VAL A 117 -5.86 -16.82 7.70
C VAL A 117 -6.22 -15.95 8.92
N ILE A 118 -5.23 -15.35 9.58
CA ILE A 118 -5.46 -14.42 10.70
C ILE A 118 -6.29 -13.22 10.21
N GLU A 119 -5.93 -12.61 9.09
CA GLU A 119 -6.67 -11.48 8.52
C GLU A 119 -8.12 -11.85 8.23
N ARG A 120 -8.37 -12.96 7.52
CA ARG A 120 -9.73 -13.43 7.20
C ARG A 120 -10.56 -13.72 8.45
N THR A 121 -9.95 -14.30 9.47
CA THR A 121 -10.64 -14.62 10.73
C THR A 121 -10.99 -13.34 11.50
N SER A 122 -10.09 -12.37 11.55
CA SER A 122 -10.35 -11.06 12.15
C SER A 122 -11.50 -10.31 11.45
N ARG A 123 -11.61 -10.43 10.13
CA ARG A 123 -12.69 -9.78 9.35
C ARG A 123 -14.05 -10.43 9.52
N LYS A 124 -14.12 -11.75 9.70
CA LYS A 124 -15.40 -12.46 9.89
C LYS A 124 -16.17 -11.98 11.12
N ASN A 125 -15.48 -11.54 12.16
CA ASN A 125 -16.11 -11.03 13.38
C ASN A 125 -16.55 -9.56 13.28
N ALA A 126 -16.15 -8.85 12.25
CA ALA A 126 -16.64 -7.50 11.97
C ALA A 126 -17.92 -7.60 11.14
N ASN A 127 -19.05 -7.82 11.80
CA ASN A 127 -20.36 -7.71 11.17
C ASN A 127 -20.54 -6.27 10.67
N TYR A 128 -20.24 -6.04 9.40
CA TYR A 128 -20.73 -4.87 8.69
C TYR A 128 -22.23 -5.01 8.52
N SER A 129 -22.97 -4.69 9.56
CA SER A 129 -24.40 -4.43 9.39
C SER A 129 -24.48 -3.18 8.51
N THR A 130 -24.66 -3.40 7.24
CA THR A 130 -25.15 -2.40 6.28
C THR A 130 -26.55 -2.01 6.73
N ILE A 131 -26.63 -1.19 7.77
CA ILE A 131 -27.88 -0.62 8.23
C ILE A 131 -28.33 0.37 7.16
N GLY A 132 -29.30 -0.06 6.36
CA GLY A 132 -30.23 0.79 5.64
C GLY A 132 -29.66 1.62 4.51
N SER A 133 -30.12 1.29 3.35
CA SER A 133 -29.93 1.90 2.03
C SER A 133 -30.43 3.35 1.87
N ASN A 134 -30.09 4.24 2.77
CA ASN A 134 -30.23 5.67 2.52
C ASN A 134 -28.83 6.29 2.42
N PHE A 135 -28.20 6.03 1.30
CA PHE A 135 -26.92 6.61 0.93
C PHE A 135 -27.12 8.12 0.65
N LYS A 136 -27.18 8.92 1.69
CA LYS A 136 -27.04 10.37 1.52
C LYS A 136 -25.53 10.64 1.47
N PRO A 137 -25.01 11.18 0.37
CA PRO A 137 -23.61 11.49 0.25
C PRO A 137 -23.18 12.40 1.39
N THR A 138 -22.04 12.07 1.99
CA THR A 138 -21.46 12.87 3.06
C THR A 138 -21.28 14.30 2.55
N GLN A 139 -21.84 15.29 3.24
CA GLN A 139 -21.68 16.68 2.84
C GLN A 139 -20.20 17.06 2.90
N VAL A 140 -19.70 17.56 1.78
CA VAL A 140 -18.36 18.11 1.69
C VAL A 140 -18.29 19.34 2.60
N THR A 141 -17.52 19.23 3.67
CA THR A 141 -17.27 20.36 4.56
C THR A 141 -16.25 21.29 3.90
N ARG A 142 -16.62 22.54 3.64
CA ARG A 142 -15.67 23.53 3.13
C ARG A 142 -14.71 23.90 4.25
N LEU A 143 -13.44 23.58 4.07
CA LEU A 143 -12.37 24.00 4.96
C LEU A 143 -12.02 25.47 4.69
N GLY A 144 -11.69 26.22 5.75
CA GLY A 144 -11.13 27.56 5.58
C GLY A 144 -9.78 27.50 4.84
N SER A 145 -9.32 28.65 4.32
CA SER A 145 -8.11 28.73 3.49
C SER A 145 -6.88 28.07 4.14
N PHE A 146 -6.64 28.31 5.41
CA PHE A 146 -5.53 27.70 6.16
C PHE A 146 -5.69 26.16 6.27
N GLY A 147 -6.89 25.67 6.63
CA GLY A 147 -7.16 24.23 6.71
C GLY A 147 -7.01 23.53 5.37
N SER A 148 -7.43 24.17 4.28
CA SER A 148 -7.25 23.64 2.91
C SER A 148 -5.79 23.50 2.54
N SER A 149 -4.95 24.50 2.84
CA SER A 149 -3.51 24.43 2.58
C SER A 149 -2.82 23.32 3.37
N VAL A 150 -3.14 23.17 4.65
CA VAL A 150 -2.58 22.08 5.48
C VAL A 150 -2.97 20.72 4.92
N CYS A 151 -4.24 20.50 4.57
CA CYS A 151 -4.68 19.24 3.95
C CYS A 151 -3.99 18.99 2.61
N PHE A 152 -3.80 20.01 1.79
CA PHE A 152 -3.08 19.88 0.53
C PHE A 152 -1.64 19.40 0.76
N PHE A 153 -0.89 20.04 1.66
CA PHE A 153 0.49 19.65 1.95
C PHE A 153 0.58 18.24 2.54
N VAL A 154 -0.30 17.87 3.46
CA VAL A 154 -0.35 16.53 4.06
C VAL A 154 -0.59 15.44 3.00
N CYS A 155 -1.43 15.71 2.00
CA CYS A 155 -1.67 14.77 0.90
C CYS A 155 -0.55 14.81 -0.15
N PHE A 156 0.04 15.97 -0.40
CA PHE A 156 1.05 16.17 -1.44
C PHE A 156 2.41 15.58 -1.05
N VAL A 157 2.83 15.71 0.22
CA VAL A 157 4.13 15.25 0.70
C VAL A 157 4.37 13.75 0.43
N PRO A 158 3.45 12.83 0.74
CA PRO A 158 3.65 11.42 0.42
C PRO A 158 3.77 11.16 -1.09
N ILE A 159 2.98 11.85 -1.92
CA ILE A 159 3.05 11.72 -3.38
C ILE A 159 4.38 12.25 -3.90
N PHE A 160 4.83 13.39 -3.36
CA PHE A 160 6.10 13.99 -3.76
C PHE A 160 7.29 13.07 -3.44
N ILE A 161 7.36 12.56 -2.21
CA ILE A 161 8.48 11.69 -1.77
C ILE A 161 8.41 10.31 -2.40
N GLY A 162 7.21 9.69 -2.47
CA GLY A 162 7.04 8.31 -2.93
C GLY A 162 7.01 8.15 -4.45
N PHE A 163 6.71 9.22 -5.20
CA PHE A 163 6.52 9.13 -6.64
C PHE A 163 7.34 10.17 -7.42
N ILE A 164 7.18 11.47 -7.12
CA ILE A 164 7.82 12.52 -7.92
C ILE A 164 9.33 12.50 -7.77
N LEU A 165 9.83 12.41 -6.55
CA LEU A 165 11.27 12.44 -6.26
C LEU A 165 12.01 11.24 -6.90
N PRO A 166 11.57 9.98 -6.79
CA PRO A 166 12.19 8.86 -7.49
C PRO A 166 12.18 9.02 -9.02
N ILE A 167 11.08 9.51 -9.59
CA ILE A 167 11.02 9.75 -11.04
C ILE A 167 12.02 10.81 -11.48
N LEU A 168 12.13 11.92 -10.74
CA LEU A 168 13.10 12.97 -11.05
C LEU A 168 14.54 12.45 -10.97
N GLU A 169 14.83 11.58 -10.00
CA GLU A 169 16.16 11.01 -9.83
C GLU A 169 16.51 10.05 -10.98
N ILE A 170 15.59 9.16 -11.34
CA ILE A 170 15.74 8.25 -12.50
C ILE A 170 15.92 9.06 -13.79
N LEU A 171 15.13 10.12 -13.99
CA LEU A 171 15.24 10.99 -15.14
C LEU A 171 16.61 11.70 -15.19
N ASN A 172 17.08 12.21 -14.04
CA ASN A 172 18.38 12.84 -13.92
C ASN A 172 19.51 11.87 -14.27
N TRP A 173 19.45 10.63 -13.80
CA TRP A 173 20.41 9.60 -14.18
C TRP A 173 20.35 9.25 -15.67
N SER A 174 19.15 9.11 -16.21
CA SER A 174 18.93 8.85 -17.65
C SER A 174 19.56 9.94 -18.53
N LEU A 175 19.46 11.21 -18.13
CA LEU A 175 20.05 12.33 -18.85
C LEU A 175 21.57 12.42 -18.70
N ARG A 176 22.11 12.02 -17.58
CA ARG A 176 23.57 12.04 -17.31
C ARG A 176 24.32 10.91 -17.99
N PHE A 177 23.73 9.72 -18.05
CA PHE A 177 24.31 8.56 -18.70
C PHE A 177 23.82 8.52 -20.16
N ASN A 178 24.46 9.32 -21.03
CA ASN A 178 24.15 9.44 -22.46
C ASN A 178 24.58 8.15 -23.22
N THR A 179 23.97 7.02 -22.88
CA THR A 179 24.08 5.79 -23.65
C THR A 179 22.92 5.75 -24.64
N SER A 180 23.20 5.28 -25.86
CA SER A 180 22.18 5.09 -26.91
C SER A 180 21.13 4.07 -26.46
N PHE A 181 20.14 4.53 -25.68
CA PHE A 181 19.08 3.69 -25.13
C PHE A 181 18.17 3.07 -26.20
N PHE A 182 18.12 3.64 -27.42
CA PHE A 182 17.27 3.19 -28.50
C PHE A 182 18.00 2.20 -29.43
N ASN A 183 18.41 1.06 -28.86
CA ASN A 183 18.90 -0.07 -29.64
C ASN A 183 17.73 -0.97 -30.06
N GLU A 184 17.88 -1.72 -31.15
CA GLU A 184 16.87 -2.71 -31.60
C GLU A 184 16.53 -3.73 -30.50
N GLN A 185 17.50 -4.09 -29.65
CA GLN A 185 17.30 -4.92 -28.47
C GLN A 185 16.32 -4.30 -27.47
N PHE A 186 16.40 -2.98 -27.24
CA PHE A 186 15.49 -2.30 -26.31
C PHE A 186 14.04 -2.37 -26.81
N PHE A 187 13.81 -2.13 -28.09
CA PHE A 187 12.47 -2.25 -28.67
C PHE A 187 11.91 -3.66 -28.62
N SER A 188 12.74 -4.66 -28.90
CA SER A 188 12.35 -6.08 -28.82
C SER A 188 11.98 -6.49 -27.40
N ILE A 189 12.79 -6.13 -26.40
CA ILE A 189 12.51 -6.44 -24.98
C ILE A 189 11.26 -5.71 -24.51
N SER A 190 11.11 -4.44 -24.85
CA SER A 190 9.95 -3.64 -24.48
C SER A 190 8.66 -4.20 -25.08
N LEU A 191 8.70 -4.56 -26.35
CA LEU A 191 7.55 -5.15 -27.05
C LEU A 191 7.15 -6.50 -26.45
N ASN A 192 8.12 -7.36 -26.15
CA ASN A 192 7.88 -8.64 -25.47
C ASN A 192 7.27 -8.45 -24.08
N THR A 193 7.75 -7.46 -23.32
CA THR A 193 7.21 -7.15 -21.98
C THR A 193 5.76 -6.70 -22.07
N VAL A 194 5.44 -5.80 -23.00
CA VAL A 194 4.07 -5.31 -23.22
C VAL A 194 3.15 -6.43 -23.70
N LEU A 195 3.59 -7.25 -24.66
CA LEU A 195 2.81 -8.40 -25.14
C LEU A 195 2.52 -9.40 -24.03
N LEU A 196 3.52 -9.77 -23.23
CA LEU A 196 3.34 -10.67 -22.10
C LEU A 196 2.38 -10.06 -21.07
N SER A 197 2.49 -8.78 -20.78
CA SER A 197 1.60 -8.11 -19.83
C SER A 197 0.15 -8.10 -20.31
N ILE A 198 -0.08 -7.85 -21.60
CA ILE A 198 -1.44 -7.84 -22.17
C ILE A 198 -2.02 -9.27 -22.24
N LEU A 199 -1.20 -10.27 -22.60
CA LEU A 199 -1.65 -11.66 -22.70
C LEU A 199 -1.90 -12.31 -21.33
N SER A 200 -1.27 -11.81 -20.27
CA SER A 200 -1.43 -12.33 -18.90
C SER A 200 -2.54 -11.65 -18.09
N ALA A 201 -3.05 -10.51 -18.52
CA ALA A 201 -4.12 -9.76 -17.89
C ALA A 201 -5.51 -10.20 -18.36
#